data_0c4ec45b0bfe90627006be292bad45b2
#
_entry.id   0c4ec45b0bfe90627006be292bad45b2
#
_cell.length_a   1.000
_cell.length_b   1.000
_cell.length_c   1.000
_cell.angle_alpha   90.00
_cell.angle_beta   90.00
_cell.angle_gamma   90.00
#
_symmetry.space_group_name_H-M   'P 1'
#
loop_
_entity.id
_entity.type
_entity.pdbx_description
1 polymer ?
#
loop_
_entity_poly.entity_id
_entity_poly.type
_entity_poly.pdbx_seq_one_letter_code
_entity_poly.pdbx_strand_id
1 'polypeptide(L)'
;MDIFKRVFAQINLNHIEENLKNMQALVGRESRFLAVIKTDAYGHGAVPVAEFLEEKEALYGYAVATIEEALEVRSHHIKKPILVLGYTFPEQYTLLTEHDIMPTVFREDSLHALSEAAIKAGRTIPVHIKVDTGMNRIGVSPDESGLSFVKKVLETKGLKLHGIFTHFARADEADKSSTRAQLQTFTRFVAEVEETFKITIPFKHCANSAGILELPESSFDLVRAGIALYGLWPSDEMKRDSMDLKPALSLYSHVVYIKEVPAGTPVSYGGTFVAEKPMRIATIPVGYGDGYPRSLSGIGYVLIRGSRAPILGRICMDQFMVDVTDIPEAGMDEAVTLIGKDGPEEITLEELGRLSGRLHYELACDLGKRIPRVYMYNGAVTEVKNYFDR
;
A
#
# COMPACT_ATOMS: atom_id res chain seq x y z
N MET A 1 24.63 4.26 -5.52
CA MET A 1 24.01 3.05 -4.95
C MET A 1 24.98 2.21 -4.11
N ASP A 2 26.28 2.46 -4.17
CA ASP A 2 27.31 1.61 -3.51
C ASP A 2 27.28 1.60 -1.98
N ILE A 3 26.49 2.47 -1.32
CA ILE A 3 26.46 2.59 0.14
C ILE A 3 25.55 1.52 0.79
N PHE A 4 24.55 1.00 0.07
CA PHE A 4 23.53 0.10 0.62
C PHE A 4 23.65 -1.34 0.10
N LYS A 5 24.87 -1.90 0.11
CA LYS A 5 25.14 -3.25 -0.43
C LYS A 5 24.42 -4.37 0.32
N ARG A 6 24.12 -4.22 1.62
CA ARG A 6 23.46 -5.28 2.38
C ARG A 6 22.08 -5.60 1.80
N VAL A 7 21.23 -4.61 1.72
CA VAL A 7 19.88 -4.68 1.14
C VAL A 7 19.34 -3.27 0.96
N PHE A 8 18.61 -3.02 -0.11
CA PHE A 8 17.85 -1.79 -0.32
C PHE A 8 16.63 -2.04 -1.21
N ALA A 9 15.57 -1.28 -0.97
CA ALA A 9 14.41 -1.24 -1.85
C ALA A 9 14.54 -0.01 -2.77
N GLN A 10 14.50 -0.24 -4.07
CA GLN A 10 14.46 0.82 -5.08
C GLN A 10 13.00 1.13 -5.38
N ILE A 11 12.61 2.40 -5.26
CA ILE A 11 11.26 2.89 -5.57
C ILE A 11 11.32 3.75 -6.83
N ASN A 12 10.67 3.29 -7.89
CA ASN A 12 10.61 3.98 -9.16
C ASN A 12 9.40 4.94 -9.20
N LEU A 13 9.67 6.23 -9.00
CA LEU A 13 8.65 7.28 -8.99
C LEU A 13 8.02 7.52 -10.38
N ASN A 14 8.73 7.23 -11.48
CA ASN A 14 8.15 7.28 -12.82
C ASN A 14 7.01 6.26 -12.96
N HIS A 15 7.17 5.05 -12.39
CA HIS A 15 6.12 4.04 -12.41
C HIS A 15 4.89 4.47 -11.61
N ILE A 16 5.08 5.10 -10.43
CA ILE A 16 3.97 5.67 -9.65
C ILE A 16 3.24 6.75 -10.47
N GLU A 17 3.97 7.65 -11.12
CA GLU A 17 3.39 8.70 -11.96
C GLU A 17 2.62 8.11 -13.15
N GLU A 18 3.19 7.12 -13.84
CA GLU A 18 2.58 6.47 -14.99
C GLU A 18 1.32 5.70 -14.59
N ASN A 19 1.37 4.95 -13.48
CA ASN A 19 0.19 4.28 -12.93
C ASN A 19 -0.94 5.27 -12.60
N LEU A 20 -0.62 6.42 -11.99
CA LEU A 20 -1.59 7.47 -11.71
C LEU A 20 -2.20 8.04 -13.00
N LYS A 21 -1.38 8.33 -14.02
CA LYS A 21 -1.84 8.83 -15.33
C LYS A 21 -2.75 7.81 -16.03
N ASN A 22 -2.37 6.54 -16.01
CA ASN A 22 -3.15 5.48 -16.63
C ASN A 22 -4.51 5.28 -15.91
N MET A 23 -4.53 5.29 -14.58
CA MET A 23 -5.77 5.28 -13.80
C MET A 23 -6.63 6.51 -14.09
N GLN A 24 -6.05 7.71 -14.26
CA GLN A 24 -6.79 8.92 -14.62
C GLN A 24 -7.47 8.78 -15.99
N ALA A 25 -6.84 8.10 -16.94
CA ALA A 25 -7.45 7.85 -18.24
C ALA A 25 -8.69 6.94 -18.14
N LEU A 26 -8.72 6.01 -17.17
CA LEU A 26 -9.86 5.12 -16.94
C LEU A 26 -11.04 5.82 -16.27
N VAL A 27 -10.78 6.64 -15.23
CA VAL A 27 -11.86 7.26 -14.44
C VAL A 27 -12.36 8.60 -15.00
N GLY A 28 -11.65 9.17 -15.99
CA GLY A 28 -11.97 10.48 -16.55
C GLY A 28 -11.46 11.65 -15.67
N ARG A 29 -11.61 12.88 -16.18
CA ARG A 29 -11.07 14.09 -15.52
C ARG A 29 -11.94 14.62 -14.38
N GLU A 30 -13.20 14.21 -14.33
CA GLU A 30 -14.15 14.67 -13.29
C GLU A 30 -13.82 14.08 -11.92
N SER A 31 -13.28 12.84 -11.90
CA SER A 31 -12.86 12.19 -10.66
C SER A 31 -11.41 12.53 -10.31
N ARG A 32 -11.16 12.90 -9.04
CA ARG A 32 -9.82 13.12 -8.51
C ARG A 32 -9.39 11.98 -7.59
N PHE A 33 -8.11 11.89 -7.31
CA PHE A 33 -7.53 10.79 -6.55
C PHE A 33 -7.29 11.15 -5.10
N LEU A 34 -7.68 10.23 -4.21
CA LEU A 34 -7.07 10.08 -2.90
C LEU A 34 -5.97 9.01 -3.02
N ALA A 35 -4.71 9.39 -2.94
CA ALA A 35 -3.62 8.43 -2.86
C ALA A 35 -3.63 7.76 -1.48
N VAL A 36 -3.80 6.43 -1.45
CA VAL A 36 -3.80 5.67 -0.20
C VAL A 36 -2.36 5.34 0.15
N ILE A 37 -1.83 6.02 1.17
CA ILE A 37 -0.43 5.95 1.59
C ILE A 37 -0.26 5.34 2.99
N LYS A 38 -1.26 4.64 3.50
CA LYS A 38 -1.19 3.93 4.78
C LYS A 38 -0.12 2.84 4.77
N THR A 39 0.31 2.42 5.95
CA THR A 39 1.35 1.39 6.16
C THR A 39 2.63 1.76 5.40
N ASP A 40 3.08 3.01 5.62
CA ASP A 40 4.24 3.62 4.97
C ASP A 40 4.17 3.51 3.42
N ALA A 41 3.00 3.90 2.86
CA ALA A 41 2.69 3.78 1.43
C ALA A 41 2.85 2.34 0.91
N TYR A 42 2.25 1.36 1.62
CA TYR A 42 2.41 -0.07 1.31
C TYR A 42 3.89 -0.49 1.24
N GLY A 43 4.70 0.02 2.18
CA GLY A 43 6.13 -0.26 2.25
C GLY A 43 7.02 0.55 1.30
N HIS A 44 6.45 1.46 0.51
CA HIS A 44 7.19 2.28 -0.46
C HIS A 44 7.76 3.58 0.15
N GLY A 45 7.36 3.94 1.39
CA GLY A 45 7.74 5.20 2.05
C GLY A 45 6.71 6.30 1.85
N ALA A 46 5.88 6.56 2.88
CA ALA A 46 4.73 7.48 2.76
C ALA A 46 5.14 8.92 2.47
N VAL A 47 6.16 9.43 3.17
CA VAL A 47 6.59 10.82 3.02
C VAL A 47 7.15 11.11 1.64
N PRO A 48 8.18 10.41 1.12
CA PRO A 48 8.69 10.69 -0.21
C PRO A 48 7.68 10.49 -1.34
N VAL A 49 6.78 9.49 -1.19
CA VAL A 49 5.68 9.30 -2.16
C VAL A 49 4.69 10.47 -2.10
N ALA A 50 4.36 10.98 -0.90
CA ALA A 50 3.47 12.12 -0.76
C ALA A 50 4.10 13.39 -1.33
N GLU A 51 5.36 13.69 -1.02
CA GLU A 51 6.10 14.84 -1.58
C GLU A 51 6.15 14.80 -3.11
N PHE A 52 6.43 13.62 -3.68
CA PHE A 52 6.43 13.45 -5.15
C PHE A 52 5.06 13.69 -5.78
N LEU A 53 3.98 13.29 -5.10
CA LEU A 53 2.61 13.41 -5.59
C LEU A 53 1.97 14.78 -5.30
N GLU A 54 2.55 15.59 -4.41
CA GLU A 54 1.93 16.84 -3.91
C GLU A 54 1.53 17.80 -5.03
N GLU A 55 2.36 17.95 -6.06
CA GLU A 55 2.12 18.88 -7.16
C GLU A 55 1.29 18.25 -8.31
N LYS A 56 0.85 16.99 -8.20
CA LYS A 56 0.07 16.35 -9.27
C LYS A 56 -1.37 16.84 -9.25
N GLU A 57 -1.84 17.41 -10.37
CA GLU A 57 -3.16 18.01 -10.50
C GLU A 57 -4.30 16.99 -10.30
N ALA A 58 -4.12 15.77 -10.78
CA ALA A 58 -5.08 14.67 -10.60
C ALA A 58 -5.31 14.30 -9.12
N LEU A 59 -4.37 14.63 -8.24
CA LEU A 59 -4.45 14.29 -6.83
C LEU A 59 -5.27 15.32 -6.05
N TYR A 60 -6.34 14.86 -5.39
CA TYR A 60 -7.08 15.64 -4.41
C TYR A 60 -6.32 15.71 -3.07
N GLY A 61 -5.84 14.57 -2.60
CA GLY A 61 -5.19 14.44 -1.30
C GLY A 61 -4.79 13.00 -1.00
N TYR A 62 -4.60 12.72 0.27
CA TYR A 62 -4.09 11.45 0.75
C TYR A 62 -5.10 10.77 1.66
N ALA A 63 -5.01 9.44 1.75
CA ALA A 63 -5.78 8.64 2.68
C ALA A 63 -4.85 7.70 3.46
N VAL A 64 -4.97 7.75 4.78
CA VAL A 64 -4.18 6.96 5.72
C VAL A 64 -5.08 6.11 6.61
N ALA A 65 -4.53 5.17 7.38
CA ALA A 65 -5.31 4.33 8.28
C ALA A 65 -5.46 4.96 9.68
N THR A 66 -4.44 5.65 10.15
CA THR A 66 -4.36 6.19 11.52
C THR A 66 -3.94 7.64 11.52
N ILE A 67 -4.16 8.31 12.65
CA ILE A 67 -3.76 9.71 12.82
C ILE A 67 -2.24 9.86 12.89
N GLU A 68 -1.52 8.88 13.41
CA GLU A 68 -0.05 8.88 13.49
C GLU A 68 0.56 8.93 12.09
N GLU A 69 0.02 8.16 11.15
CA GLU A 69 0.43 8.22 9.73
C GLU A 69 0.14 9.60 9.12
N ALA A 70 -1.03 10.19 9.45
CA ALA A 70 -1.39 11.53 8.99
C ALA A 70 -0.43 12.60 9.52
N LEU A 71 -0.06 12.52 10.81
CA LEU A 71 0.85 13.46 11.46
C LEU A 71 2.27 13.36 10.90
N GLU A 72 2.78 12.14 10.63
CA GLU A 72 4.07 11.95 9.99
C GLU A 72 4.10 12.67 8.63
N VAL A 73 3.12 12.40 7.78
CA VAL A 73 3.03 13.03 6.45
C VAL A 73 2.88 14.55 6.57
N ARG A 74 2.02 15.04 7.46
CA ARG A 74 1.79 16.48 7.65
C ARG A 74 3.02 17.22 8.15
N SER A 75 3.86 16.58 8.98
CA SER A 75 5.10 17.18 9.50
C SER A 75 6.15 17.47 8.40
N HIS A 76 6.01 16.86 7.22
CA HIS A 76 6.85 17.07 6.04
C HIS A 76 6.23 18.05 5.03
N HIS A 77 5.50 19.05 5.53
CA HIS A 77 4.96 20.17 4.74
C HIS A 77 3.95 19.81 3.65
N ILE A 78 3.37 18.63 3.69
CA ILE A 78 2.27 18.24 2.81
C ILE A 78 1.05 19.11 3.11
N LYS A 79 0.48 19.77 2.09
CA LYS A 79 -0.63 20.73 2.20
C LYS A 79 -1.96 20.15 1.74
N LYS A 80 -1.95 19.23 0.77
CA LYS A 80 -3.18 18.60 0.28
C LYS A 80 -3.95 17.93 1.42
N PRO A 81 -5.30 17.77 1.28
CA PRO A 81 -6.13 17.14 2.28
C PRO A 81 -5.65 15.74 2.68
N ILE A 82 -5.75 15.40 3.97
CA ILE A 82 -5.46 14.06 4.49
C ILE A 82 -6.71 13.52 5.17
N LEU A 83 -7.18 12.35 4.72
CA LEU A 83 -8.32 11.64 5.28
C LEU A 83 -7.84 10.41 6.06
N VAL A 84 -8.18 10.32 7.34
CA VAL A 84 -8.03 9.10 8.15
C VAL A 84 -9.20 8.17 7.85
N LEU A 85 -8.94 7.02 7.23
CA LEU A 85 -9.96 6.03 6.84
C LEU A 85 -10.46 5.19 8.01
N GLY A 86 -9.64 5.05 9.07
CA GLY A 86 -9.94 4.32 10.28
C GLY A 86 -10.68 5.15 11.32
N TYR A 87 -10.83 4.59 12.50
CA TYR A 87 -11.35 5.29 13.67
C TYR A 87 -10.23 6.12 14.32
N THR A 88 -10.54 7.35 14.69
CA THR A 88 -9.68 8.20 15.52
C THR A 88 -10.27 8.25 16.92
N PHE A 89 -9.47 8.06 17.96
CA PHE A 89 -9.92 8.06 19.34
C PHE A 89 -10.09 9.49 19.87
N PRO A 90 -11.01 9.73 20.84
CA PRO A 90 -11.31 11.07 21.35
C PRO A 90 -10.09 11.84 21.89
N GLU A 91 -9.14 11.14 22.49
CA GLU A 91 -7.89 11.71 23.03
C GLU A 91 -7.03 12.37 21.94
N GLN A 92 -7.26 12.02 20.67
CA GLN A 92 -6.50 12.50 19.52
C GLN A 92 -7.23 13.61 18.73
N TYR A 93 -8.48 13.99 19.09
CA TYR A 93 -9.26 14.93 18.28
C TYR A 93 -8.68 16.35 18.22
N THR A 94 -7.95 16.78 19.24
CA THR A 94 -7.24 18.05 19.21
C THR A 94 -6.22 18.09 18.06
N LEU A 95 -5.53 16.97 17.81
CA LEU A 95 -4.54 16.85 16.73
C LEU A 95 -5.18 16.97 15.34
N LEU A 96 -6.44 16.52 15.17
CA LEU A 96 -7.16 16.69 13.90
C LEU A 96 -7.32 18.18 13.54
N THR A 97 -7.66 19.00 14.56
CA THR A 97 -7.85 20.45 14.37
C THR A 97 -6.53 21.20 14.20
N GLU A 98 -5.50 20.81 14.91
CA GLU A 98 -4.17 21.47 14.88
C GLU A 98 -3.48 21.23 13.53
N HIS A 99 -3.69 20.05 12.92
CA HIS A 99 -2.99 19.63 11.72
C HIS A 99 -3.85 19.54 10.45
N ASP A 100 -5.10 20.06 10.48
CA ASP A 100 -6.04 20.04 9.35
C ASP A 100 -6.20 18.63 8.74
N ILE A 101 -6.51 17.65 9.61
CA ILE A 101 -6.71 16.24 9.24
C ILE A 101 -8.20 15.93 9.31
N MET A 102 -8.75 15.30 8.26
CA MET A 102 -10.15 14.92 8.17
C MET A 102 -10.36 13.51 8.77
N PRO A 103 -11.22 13.36 9.78
CA PRO A 103 -11.60 12.05 10.29
C PRO A 103 -12.72 11.40 9.49
N THR A 104 -12.76 10.08 9.54
CA THR A 104 -13.94 9.28 9.21
C THR A 104 -14.84 9.15 10.42
N VAL A 105 -16.14 9.42 10.25
CA VAL A 105 -17.14 9.31 11.32
C VAL A 105 -18.21 8.27 10.98
N PHE A 106 -18.59 7.48 11.98
CA PHE A 106 -19.61 6.43 11.88
C PHE A 106 -20.20 6.03 13.25
N ARG A 107 -19.83 6.76 14.33
CA ARG A 107 -20.30 6.52 15.69
C ARG A 107 -20.83 7.81 16.29
N GLU A 108 -22.01 7.74 16.91
CA GLU A 108 -22.64 8.92 17.50
C GLU A 108 -21.89 9.47 18.70
N ASP A 109 -21.33 8.60 19.53
CA ASP A 109 -20.58 8.97 20.73
C ASP A 109 -19.31 9.79 20.41
N SER A 110 -18.79 9.69 19.17
CA SER A 110 -17.66 10.50 18.73
C SER A 110 -18.00 11.94 18.35
N LEU A 111 -19.26 12.21 17.97
CA LEU A 111 -19.65 13.54 17.42
C LEU A 111 -19.56 14.64 18.47
N HIS A 112 -19.95 14.36 19.72
CA HIS A 112 -19.88 15.34 20.81
C HIS A 112 -18.44 15.76 21.10
N ALA A 113 -17.54 14.81 21.30
CA ALA A 113 -16.14 15.08 21.57
C ALA A 113 -15.41 15.77 20.40
N LEU A 114 -15.75 15.41 19.14
CA LEU A 114 -15.26 16.11 17.94
C LEU A 114 -15.76 17.58 17.92
N SER A 115 -17.03 17.81 18.27
CA SER A 115 -17.60 19.14 18.37
C SER A 115 -16.87 19.99 19.42
N GLU A 116 -16.62 19.44 20.60
CA GLU A 116 -15.88 20.13 21.68
C GLU A 116 -14.47 20.50 21.23
N ALA A 117 -13.74 19.58 20.58
CA ALA A 117 -12.42 19.84 20.03
C ALA A 117 -12.43 20.95 18.97
N ALA A 118 -13.41 20.93 18.05
CA ALA A 118 -13.59 21.94 17.02
C ALA A 118 -13.88 23.33 17.61
N ILE A 119 -14.82 23.41 18.57
CA ILE A 119 -15.22 24.66 19.23
C ILE A 119 -14.05 25.24 20.03
N LYS A 120 -13.33 24.39 20.78
CA LYS A 120 -12.17 24.80 21.57
C LYS A 120 -11.06 25.36 20.67
N ALA A 121 -10.85 24.76 19.49
CA ALA A 121 -9.86 25.24 18.54
C ALA A 121 -10.35 26.47 17.72
N GLY A 122 -11.61 26.87 17.83
CA GLY A 122 -12.20 27.93 16.99
C GLY A 122 -12.26 27.54 15.49
N ARG A 123 -12.34 26.26 15.18
CA ARG A 123 -12.29 25.70 13.81
C ARG A 123 -13.51 24.86 13.50
N THR A 124 -13.69 24.56 12.23
CA THR A 124 -14.66 23.57 11.76
C THR A 124 -13.90 22.36 11.21
N ILE A 125 -14.26 21.16 11.68
CA ILE A 125 -13.67 19.91 11.22
C ILE A 125 -14.47 19.38 10.02
N PRO A 126 -13.87 19.27 8.82
CA PRO A 126 -14.48 18.55 7.71
C PRO A 126 -14.45 17.04 7.99
N VAL A 127 -15.59 16.37 7.93
CA VAL A 127 -15.73 14.95 8.22
C VAL A 127 -16.24 14.18 7.01
N HIS A 128 -15.81 12.92 6.88
CA HIS A 128 -16.34 11.96 5.92
C HIS A 128 -17.16 10.89 6.64
N ILE A 129 -18.42 10.71 6.25
CA ILE A 129 -19.26 9.64 6.79
C ILE A 129 -18.92 8.33 6.09
N LYS A 130 -18.63 7.29 6.86
CA LYS A 130 -18.49 5.93 6.35
C LYS A 130 -19.84 5.21 6.38
N VAL A 131 -20.24 4.65 5.23
CA VAL A 131 -21.43 3.81 5.07
C VAL A 131 -21.00 2.36 4.87
N ASP A 132 -21.64 1.45 5.58
CA ASP A 132 -21.44 0.02 5.36
C ASP A 132 -22.49 -0.51 4.39
N THR A 133 -22.07 -0.86 3.20
CA THR A 133 -22.91 -1.43 2.15
C THR A 133 -22.71 -2.93 1.96
N GLY A 134 -21.95 -3.58 2.86
CA GLY A 134 -21.72 -5.03 2.81
C GLY A 134 -20.28 -5.47 3.05
N MET A 135 -19.35 -4.56 3.44
CA MET A 135 -18.02 -4.94 3.93
C MET A 135 -18.08 -5.47 5.37
N ASN A 136 -19.08 -5.04 6.16
CA ASN A 136 -19.33 -5.46 7.54
C ASN A 136 -18.13 -5.26 8.49
N ARG A 137 -17.39 -4.17 8.30
CA ARG A 137 -16.22 -3.83 9.12
C ARG A 137 -16.43 -2.59 9.98
N ILE A 138 -16.78 -1.48 9.38
CA ILE A 138 -17.14 -0.19 10.01
C ILE A 138 -18.10 0.57 9.09
N GLY A 139 -18.93 1.42 9.66
CA GLY A 139 -19.83 2.32 8.92
C GLY A 139 -21.24 2.30 9.47
N VAL A 140 -22.02 3.34 9.14
CA VAL A 140 -23.45 3.40 9.42
C VAL A 140 -24.23 2.56 8.40
N SER A 141 -25.36 2.02 8.81
CA SER A 141 -26.25 1.29 7.89
C SER A 141 -26.88 2.23 6.87
N PRO A 142 -27.10 1.78 5.62
CA PRO A 142 -27.75 2.60 4.57
C PRO A 142 -29.27 2.52 4.67
N ASP A 143 -29.82 2.92 5.83
CA ASP A 143 -31.22 2.89 6.22
C ASP A 143 -31.59 4.10 7.09
N GLU A 144 -32.76 4.07 7.75
CA GLU A 144 -33.25 5.15 8.63
C GLU A 144 -32.27 5.49 9.76
N SER A 145 -31.52 4.51 10.27
CA SER A 145 -30.51 4.75 11.31
C SER A 145 -29.32 5.53 10.77
N GLY A 146 -28.91 5.26 9.54
CA GLY A 146 -27.89 6.03 8.85
C GLY A 146 -28.34 7.45 8.51
N LEU A 147 -29.60 7.63 8.09
CA LEU A 147 -30.19 8.97 7.89
C LEU A 147 -30.21 9.77 9.21
N SER A 148 -30.59 9.12 10.32
CA SER A 148 -30.54 9.75 11.64
C SER A 148 -29.11 10.18 12.02
N PHE A 149 -28.11 9.35 11.72
CA PHE A 149 -26.71 9.70 11.95
C PHE A 149 -26.26 10.88 11.10
N VAL A 150 -26.60 10.91 9.80
CA VAL A 150 -26.28 12.04 8.91
C VAL A 150 -26.89 13.33 9.45
N LYS A 151 -28.17 13.30 9.89
CA LYS A 151 -28.82 14.44 10.51
C LYS A 151 -28.02 14.95 11.70
N LYS A 152 -27.58 14.07 12.61
CA LYS A 152 -26.77 14.44 13.77
C LYS A 152 -25.45 15.10 13.36
N VAL A 153 -24.79 14.59 12.33
CA VAL A 153 -23.56 15.21 11.80
C VAL A 153 -23.84 16.64 11.30
N LEU A 154 -24.94 16.85 10.56
CA LEU A 154 -25.33 18.15 10.01
C LEU A 154 -25.70 19.16 11.11
N GLU A 155 -26.29 18.69 12.21
CA GLU A 155 -26.70 19.53 13.35
C GLU A 155 -25.58 19.77 14.37
N THR A 156 -24.48 19.00 14.30
CA THR A 156 -23.37 19.09 15.26
C THR A 156 -22.51 20.32 14.99
N LYS A 157 -22.50 21.26 15.92
CA LYS A 157 -21.72 22.50 15.81
C LYS A 157 -20.22 22.19 15.70
N GLY A 158 -19.52 22.89 14.80
CA GLY A 158 -18.09 22.70 14.59
C GLY A 158 -17.74 21.54 13.68
N LEU A 159 -18.72 20.77 13.18
CA LEU A 159 -18.51 19.77 12.14
C LEU A 159 -19.08 20.24 10.79
N LYS A 160 -18.47 19.78 9.71
CA LYS A 160 -18.95 20.03 8.35
C LYS A 160 -18.92 18.72 7.57
N LEU A 161 -20.09 18.26 7.11
CA LEU A 161 -20.13 17.14 6.19
C LEU A 161 -19.38 17.52 4.91
N HIS A 162 -18.26 16.84 4.68
CA HIS A 162 -17.37 17.07 3.55
C HIS A 162 -17.42 15.94 2.53
N GLY A 163 -17.64 14.72 2.99
CA GLY A 163 -17.77 13.58 2.11
C GLY A 163 -18.53 12.41 2.73
N ILE A 164 -18.89 11.49 1.86
CA ILE A 164 -19.51 10.21 2.21
C ILE A 164 -18.89 9.08 1.38
N PHE A 165 -18.65 7.93 2.00
CA PHE A 165 -18.00 6.84 1.29
C PHE A 165 -18.36 5.45 1.79
N THR A 166 -18.17 4.47 0.92
CA THR A 166 -18.20 3.06 1.25
C THR A 166 -16.90 2.36 0.83
N HIS A 167 -16.81 1.05 1.05
CA HIS A 167 -15.71 0.22 0.59
C HIS A 167 -16.22 -1.11 0.07
N PHE A 168 -15.83 -1.45 -1.14
CA PHE A 168 -16.20 -2.71 -1.76
C PHE A 168 -15.46 -3.89 -1.12
N ALA A 169 -16.20 -4.95 -0.85
CA ALA A 169 -15.66 -6.16 -0.22
C ALA A 169 -15.01 -7.11 -1.23
N ARG A 170 -15.53 -7.14 -2.48
CA ARG A 170 -15.22 -8.15 -3.49
C ARG A 170 -15.01 -7.56 -4.89
N ALA A 171 -14.50 -6.31 -4.96
CA ALA A 171 -14.30 -5.64 -6.25
C ALA A 171 -13.19 -6.26 -7.09
N ASP A 172 -12.29 -7.00 -6.49
CA ASP A 172 -11.15 -7.68 -7.09
C ASP A 172 -11.44 -9.13 -7.52
N GLU A 173 -12.65 -9.65 -7.25
CA GLU A 173 -13.10 -10.95 -7.75
C GLU A 173 -13.64 -10.85 -9.18
N ALA A 174 -13.65 -11.96 -9.93
CA ALA A 174 -14.17 -12.00 -11.30
C ALA A 174 -15.68 -11.69 -11.37
N ASP A 175 -16.45 -12.20 -10.40
CA ASP A 175 -17.89 -11.90 -10.28
C ASP A 175 -18.10 -10.53 -9.60
N LYS A 176 -18.59 -9.57 -10.36
CA LYS A 176 -18.88 -8.21 -9.89
C LYS A 176 -20.30 -8.01 -9.33
N SER A 177 -21.12 -9.06 -9.25
CA SER A 177 -22.53 -8.96 -8.82
C SER A 177 -22.67 -8.36 -7.42
N SER A 178 -21.90 -8.86 -6.46
CA SER A 178 -21.84 -8.34 -5.09
C SER A 178 -21.40 -6.87 -5.04
N THR A 179 -20.39 -6.52 -5.80
CA THR A 179 -19.85 -5.15 -5.85
C THR A 179 -20.85 -4.17 -6.47
N ARG A 180 -21.55 -4.58 -7.52
CA ARG A 180 -22.63 -3.77 -8.11
C ARG A 180 -23.81 -3.59 -7.16
N ALA A 181 -24.17 -4.61 -6.38
CA ALA A 181 -25.19 -4.48 -5.33
C ALA A 181 -24.75 -3.48 -4.24
N GLN A 182 -23.49 -3.51 -3.81
CA GLN A 182 -22.93 -2.51 -2.89
C GLN A 182 -22.97 -1.10 -3.48
N LEU A 183 -22.61 -0.94 -4.76
CA LEU A 183 -22.66 0.32 -5.48
C LEU A 183 -24.09 0.87 -5.57
N GLN A 184 -25.05 0.04 -5.95
CA GLN A 184 -26.46 0.43 -6.03
C GLN A 184 -27.01 0.87 -4.65
N THR A 185 -26.66 0.14 -3.59
CA THR A 185 -27.04 0.48 -2.21
C THR A 185 -26.44 1.83 -1.80
N PHE A 186 -25.15 2.05 -2.10
CA PHE A 186 -24.48 3.32 -1.81
C PHE A 186 -25.14 4.49 -2.57
N THR A 187 -25.35 4.34 -3.88
CA THR A 187 -25.94 5.38 -4.73
C THR A 187 -27.34 5.77 -4.26
N ARG A 188 -28.18 4.77 -3.94
CA ARG A 188 -29.53 4.99 -3.40
C ARG A 188 -29.48 5.76 -2.08
N PHE A 189 -28.63 5.34 -1.14
CA PHE A 189 -28.53 5.99 0.17
C PHE A 189 -28.02 7.43 0.04
N VAL A 190 -27.04 7.71 -0.82
CA VAL A 190 -26.56 9.06 -1.08
C VAL A 190 -27.68 9.94 -1.63
N ALA A 191 -28.45 9.46 -2.62
CA ALA A 191 -29.56 10.19 -3.19
C ALA A 191 -30.64 10.50 -2.13
N GLU A 192 -30.96 9.52 -1.27
CA GLU A 192 -31.92 9.69 -0.16
C GLU A 192 -31.45 10.74 0.85
N VAL A 193 -30.16 10.74 1.20
CA VAL A 193 -29.54 11.77 2.06
C VAL A 193 -29.67 13.16 1.45
N GLU A 194 -29.28 13.31 0.18
CA GLU A 194 -29.30 14.60 -0.53
C GLU A 194 -30.75 15.13 -0.68
N GLU A 195 -31.70 14.23 -0.95
CA GLU A 195 -33.12 14.59 -1.05
C GLU A 195 -33.73 14.95 0.30
N THR A 196 -33.50 14.14 1.35
CA THR A 196 -34.08 14.33 2.69
C THR A 196 -33.64 15.64 3.32
N PHE A 197 -32.34 15.94 3.24
CA PHE A 197 -31.74 17.11 3.92
C PHE A 197 -31.62 18.34 3.01
N LYS A 198 -32.01 18.23 1.71
CA LYS A 198 -31.89 19.30 0.70
C LYS A 198 -30.45 19.85 0.61
N ILE A 199 -29.47 18.95 0.58
CA ILE A 199 -28.05 19.28 0.47
C ILE A 199 -27.43 18.59 -0.76
N THR A 200 -26.26 19.07 -1.14
CA THR A 200 -25.36 18.32 -2.03
C THR A 200 -24.10 17.95 -1.24
N ILE A 201 -23.77 16.66 -1.21
CA ILE A 201 -22.55 16.19 -0.55
C ILE A 201 -21.36 16.50 -1.45
N PRO A 202 -20.35 17.26 -0.97
CA PRO A 202 -19.24 17.69 -1.82
C PRO A 202 -18.44 16.56 -2.44
N PHE A 203 -18.17 15.48 -1.67
CA PHE A 203 -17.37 14.37 -2.14
C PHE A 203 -17.99 13.01 -1.84
N LYS A 204 -18.31 12.28 -2.87
CA LYS A 204 -18.77 10.90 -2.83
C LYS A 204 -17.66 9.99 -3.34
N HIS A 205 -17.36 8.89 -2.64
CA HIS A 205 -16.33 7.96 -3.10
C HIS A 205 -16.56 6.51 -2.65
N CYS A 206 -16.41 5.56 -3.57
CA CYS A 206 -16.53 4.13 -3.29
C CYS A 206 -15.40 3.31 -3.93
N ALA A 207 -14.94 3.66 -5.14
CA ALA A 207 -13.90 2.92 -5.85
C ALA A 207 -12.59 2.82 -5.04
N ASN A 208 -12.12 1.59 -4.82
CA ASN A 208 -10.76 1.23 -4.46
C ASN A 208 -9.96 0.92 -5.74
N SER A 209 -8.74 0.39 -5.65
CA SER A 209 -7.94 0.04 -6.83
C SER A 209 -8.68 -0.85 -7.82
N ALA A 210 -9.38 -1.89 -7.36
CA ALA A 210 -10.14 -2.78 -8.22
C ALA A 210 -11.34 -2.06 -8.88
N GLY A 211 -12.03 -1.19 -8.13
CA GLY A 211 -13.11 -0.36 -8.68
C GLY A 211 -12.60 0.60 -9.75
N ILE A 212 -11.43 1.21 -9.56
CA ILE A 212 -10.78 2.09 -10.56
C ILE A 212 -10.51 1.33 -11.85
N LEU A 213 -10.00 0.09 -11.74
CA LEU A 213 -9.55 -0.68 -12.90
C LEU A 213 -10.69 -1.32 -13.70
N GLU A 214 -11.80 -1.76 -13.06
CA GLU A 214 -12.81 -2.58 -13.72
C GLU A 214 -14.26 -2.11 -13.54
N LEU A 215 -14.51 -1.03 -12.78
CA LEU A 215 -15.87 -0.53 -12.49
C LEU A 215 -15.97 0.98 -12.69
N PRO A 216 -15.88 1.48 -13.95
CA PRO A 216 -15.93 2.91 -14.24
C PRO A 216 -17.15 3.61 -13.63
N GLU A 217 -18.29 2.90 -13.54
CA GLU A 217 -19.53 3.38 -12.93
C GLU A 217 -19.40 3.67 -11.42
N SER A 218 -18.32 3.23 -10.78
CA SER A 218 -18.03 3.51 -9.37
C SER A 218 -17.17 4.77 -9.14
N SER A 219 -16.78 5.45 -10.20
CA SER A 219 -15.95 6.66 -10.15
C SER A 219 -16.81 7.89 -9.91
N PHE A 220 -17.02 8.24 -8.63
CA PHE A 220 -17.68 9.48 -8.22
C PHE A 220 -16.65 10.64 -8.16
N ASP A 221 -16.90 11.64 -7.30
CA ASP A 221 -16.04 12.81 -7.16
C ASP A 221 -14.59 12.45 -6.80
N LEU A 222 -14.40 11.39 -5.98
CA LEU A 222 -13.09 10.87 -5.60
C LEU A 222 -12.99 9.37 -5.82
N VAL A 223 -11.78 8.91 -6.15
CA VAL A 223 -11.40 7.50 -6.17
C VAL A 223 -10.20 7.27 -5.27
N ARG A 224 -10.07 6.08 -4.67
CA ARG A 224 -8.99 5.77 -3.73
C ARG A 224 -7.97 4.82 -4.36
N ALA A 225 -6.91 5.39 -4.90
CA ALA A 225 -5.81 4.63 -5.48
C ALA A 225 -4.93 4.06 -4.36
N GLY A 226 -5.04 2.75 -4.14
CA GLY A 226 -4.20 1.98 -3.24
C GLY A 226 -3.15 1.20 -4.01
N ILE A 227 -3.22 -0.13 -3.96
CA ILE A 227 -2.19 -1.02 -4.49
C ILE A 227 -1.87 -0.79 -5.98
N ALA A 228 -2.85 -0.41 -6.81
CA ALA A 228 -2.65 -0.12 -8.22
C ALA A 228 -1.76 1.13 -8.45
N LEU A 229 -1.72 2.09 -7.51
CA LEU A 229 -0.80 3.22 -7.58
C LEU A 229 0.67 2.75 -7.57
N TYR A 230 0.93 1.67 -6.84
CA TYR A 230 2.25 1.05 -6.70
C TYR A 230 2.53 -0.01 -7.77
N GLY A 231 1.62 -0.17 -8.74
CA GLY A 231 1.80 -1.03 -9.90
C GLY A 231 1.52 -2.51 -9.66
N LEU A 232 0.74 -2.84 -8.65
CA LEU A 232 0.38 -4.22 -8.31
C LEU A 232 -1.11 -4.45 -8.54
N TRP A 233 -1.44 -5.63 -9.04
CA TRP A 233 -2.83 -6.02 -9.28
C TRP A 233 -3.51 -6.38 -7.94
N PRO A 234 -4.77 -5.95 -7.73
CA PRO A 234 -5.50 -6.27 -6.50
C PRO A 234 -5.67 -7.78 -6.25
N SER A 235 -5.88 -8.58 -7.30
CA SER A 235 -5.94 -10.04 -7.23
C SER A 235 -5.56 -10.68 -8.57
N ASP A 236 -5.39 -12.00 -8.58
CA ASP A 236 -5.16 -12.79 -9.80
C ASP A 236 -6.43 -12.98 -10.65
N GLU A 237 -7.62 -12.67 -10.12
CA GLU A 237 -8.90 -12.77 -10.84
C GLU A 237 -9.19 -11.56 -11.73
N MET A 238 -8.42 -10.49 -11.60
CA MET A 238 -8.63 -9.28 -12.38
C MET A 238 -8.09 -9.41 -13.82
N LYS A 239 -8.74 -8.71 -14.74
CA LYS A 239 -8.34 -8.65 -16.16
C LYS A 239 -7.11 -7.76 -16.32
N ARG A 240 -5.99 -8.38 -16.64
CA ARG A 240 -4.68 -7.69 -16.75
C ARG A 240 -4.50 -6.89 -18.06
N ASP A 241 -5.44 -6.96 -18.98
CA ASP A 241 -5.46 -6.21 -20.24
C ASP A 241 -6.10 -4.82 -20.15
N SER A 242 -6.75 -4.53 -19.01
CA SER A 242 -7.41 -3.24 -18.78
C SER A 242 -6.44 -2.07 -18.63
N MET A 243 -5.23 -2.32 -18.13
CA MET A 243 -4.20 -1.32 -17.89
C MET A 243 -2.81 -1.96 -17.75
N ASP A 244 -1.77 -1.30 -18.25
CA ASP A 244 -0.37 -1.67 -17.98
C ASP A 244 0.06 -1.09 -16.61
N LEU A 245 0.01 -1.93 -15.56
CA LEU A 245 0.50 -1.59 -14.23
C LEU A 245 2.01 -1.83 -14.14
N LYS A 246 2.74 -0.83 -13.71
CA LYS A 246 4.21 -0.89 -13.56
C LYS A 246 4.58 -0.98 -12.09
N PRO A 247 5.10 -2.14 -11.61
CA PRO A 247 5.57 -2.27 -10.23
C PRO A 247 6.60 -1.21 -9.90
N ALA A 248 6.36 -0.47 -8.82
CA ALA A 248 7.24 0.62 -8.42
C ALA A 248 8.40 0.16 -7.52
N LEU A 249 8.29 -1.00 -6.86
CA LEU A 249 9.26 -1.51 -5.92
C LEU A 249 10.09 -2.64 -6.51
N SER A 250 11.41 -2.54 -6.35
CA SER A 250 12.37 -3.65 -6.53
C SER A 250 13.21 -3.78 -5.27
N LEU A 251 13.66 -5.01 -4.95
CA LEU A 251 14.46 -5.29 -3.76
C LEU A 251 15.77 -5.95 -4.19
N TYR A 252 16.88 -5.36 -3.77
CA TYR A 252 18.23 -5.78 -4.13
C TYR A 252 19.10 -6.05 -2.91
N SER A 253 20.08 -6.93 -3.10
CA SER A 253 21.13 -7.26 -2.12
C SER A 253 22.43 -7.60 -2.86
N HIS A 254 23.42 -8.14 -2.14
CA HIS A 254 24.69 -8.60 -2.71
C HIS A 254 25.12 -9.89 -2.05
N VAL A 255 25.92 -10.67 -2.76
CA VAL A 255 26.59 -11.85 -2.23
C VAL A 255 27.68 -11.42 -1.24
N VAL A 256 27.63 -11.90 0.00
CA VAL A 256 28.62 -11.57 1.03
C VAL A 256 29.63 -12.66 1.29
N TYR A 257 29.33 -13.89 0.90
CA TYR A 257 30.23 -15.02 1.06
C TYR A 257 29.93 -16.13 0.06
N ILE A 258 30.96 -16.79 -0.46
CA ILE A 258 30.84 -17.97 -1.32
C ILE A 258 31.78 -19.06 -0.80
N LYS A 259 31.31 -20.30 -0.82
CA LYS A 259 32.11 -21.48 -0.50
C LYS A 259 31.67 -22.70 -1.29
N GLU A 260 32.56 -23.65 -1.43
CA GLU A 260 32.25 -24.98 -1.90
C GLU A 260 31.99 -25.92 -0.71
N VAL A 261 31.04 -26.81 -0.86
CA VAL A 261 30.69 -27.82 0.14
C VAL A 261 30.66 -29.21 -0.51
N PRO A 262 31.19 -30.25 0.14
CA PRO A 262 31.11 -31.61 -0.37
C PRO A 262 29.67 -32.18 -0.24
N ALA A 263 29.41 -33.28 -0.96
CA ALA A 263 28.21 -34.06 -0.78
C ALA A 263 28.03 -34.46 0.70
N GLY A 264 26.81 -34.55 1.18
CA GLY A 264 26.49 -34.88 2.57
C GLY A 264 26.51 -33.66 3.52
N THR A 265 26.87 -32.45 3.06
CA THR A 265 26.91 -31.26 3.91
C THR A 265 25.51 -30.74 4.20
N PRO A 266 25.11 -30.64 5.48
CA PRO A 266 23.84 -29.98 5.83
C PRO A 266 23.98 -28.47 5.74
N VAL A 267 22.89 -27.77 5.28
CA VAL A 267 22.85 -26.32 5.12
C VAL A 267 21.75 -25.71 5.98
N SER A 268 22.06 -24.61 6.67
CA SER A 268 21.17 -23.82 7.51
C SER A 268 20.63 -24.54 8.76
N TYR A 269 19.75 -23.85 9.50
CA TYR A 269 19.16 -24.35 10.74
C TYR A 269 18.42 -25.68 10.55
N GLY A 270 18.78 -26.65 11.38
CA GLY A 270 18.17 -27.99 11.37
C GLY A 270 18.62 -28.87 10.21
N GLY A 271 19.59 -28.43 9.37
CA GLY A 271 20.09 -29.20 8.24
C GLY A 271 18.99 -29.71 7.31
N THR A 272 17.93 -28.90 7.11
CA THR A 272 16.76 -29.31 6.31
C THR A 272 17.06 -29.49 4.83
N PHE A 273 18.18 -28.95 4.37
CA PHE A 273 18.75 -29.23 3.07
C PHE A 273 20.14 -29.93 3.29
N VAL A 274 20.39 -30.98 2.54
CA VAL A 274 21.68 -31.67 2.53
C VAL A 274 22.18 -31.72 1.10
N ALA A 275 23.42 -31.29 0.87
CA ALA A 275 24.04 -31.29 -0.46
C ALA A 275 24.16 -32.73 -0.99
N GLU A 276 23.53 -33.07 -2.10
CA GLU A 276 23.59 -34.40 -2.72
C GLU A 276 24.88 -34.62 -3.53
N LYS A 277 25.49 -33.54 -3.99
CA LYS A 277 26.75 -33.49 -4.75
C LYS A 277 27.60 -32.33 -4.24
N PRO A 278 28.89 -32.24 -4.60
CA PRO A 278 29.65 -31.03 -4.36
C PRO A 278 28.92 -29.82 -4.94
N MET A 279 28.74 -28.78 -4.14
CA MET A 279 27.97 -27.57 -4.49
C MET A 279 28.75 -26.31 -4.17
N ARG A 280 28.48 -25.26 -4.94
CA ARG A 280 28.95 -23.90 -4.67
C ARG A 280 27.78 -23.11 -4.13
N ILE A 281 27.88 -22.62 -2.89
CA ILE A 281 26.80 -21.91 -2.20
C ILE A 281 27.20 -20.47 -1.90
N ALA A 282 26.25 -19.54 -2.09
CA ALA A 282 26.40 -18.13 -1.76
C ALA A 282 25.53 -17.76 -0.57
N THR A 283 26.01 -16.82 0.27
CA THR A 283 25.26 -16.24 1.39
C THR A 283 24.78 -14.86 1.03
N ILE A 284 23.49 -14.62 1.26
CA ILE A 284 22.79 -13.35 1.01
C ILE A 284 22.40 -12.73 2.37
N PRO A 285 22.80 -11.48 2.67
CA PRO A 285 22.62 -10.84 3.99
C PRO A 285 21.21 -10.24 4.17
N VAL A 286 20.19 -11.04 3.91
CA VAL A 286 18.77 -10.70 4.05
C VAL A 286 18.06 -11.85 4.77
N GLY A 287 17.09 -11.55 5.61
CA GLY A 287 16.32 -12.57 6.28
C GLY A 287 14.94 -12.10 6.76
N TYR A 288 14.28 -12.90 7.60
CA TYR A 288 12.95 -12.56 8.07
C TYR A 288 12.93 -11.35 9.00
N GLY A 289 14.05 -10.96 9.60
CA GLY A 289 14.19 -9.70 10.34
C GLY A 289 14.13 -8.46 9.48
N ASP A 290 14.28 -8.61 8.16
CA ASP A 290 14.08 -7.56 7.14
C ASP A 290 12.66 -7.56 6.55
N GLY A 291 11.85 -8.58 6.89
CA GLY A 291 10.52 -8.80 6.31
C GLY A 291 10.52 -9.82 5.15
N TYR A 292 11.66 -10.41 4.80
CA TYR A 292 11.71 -11.43 3.74
C TYR A 292 11.10 -12.76 4.24
N PRO A 293 10.12 -13.37 3.53
CA PRO A 293 9.32 -14.45 4.08
C PRO A 293 10.13 -15.71 4.41
N ARG A 294 10.07 -16.15 5.68
CA ARG A 294 10.71 -17.41 6.10
C ARG A 294 10.08 -18.63 5.44
N SER A 295 8.83 -18.54 5.00
CA SER A 295 8.13 -19.62 4.28
C SER A 295 8.70 -19.91 2.89
N LEU A 296 9.54 -19.03 2.33
CA LEU A 296 10.29 -19.31 1.09
C LEU A 296 11.46 -20.29 1.28
N SER A 297 11.71 -20.76 2.49
CA SER A 297 12.78 -21.73 2.81
C SER A 297 12.66 -23.01 1.97
N GLY A 298 13.64 -23.28 1.13
CA GLY A 298 13.74 -24.47 0.27
C GLY A 298 12.80 -24.49 -0.94
N ILE A 299 12.00 -23.43 -1.15
CA ILE A 299 11.08 -23.32 -2.32
C ILE A 299 11.29 -22.04 -3.11
N GLY A 300 11.83 -21.00 -2.48
CA GLY A 300 12.11 -19.72 -3.13
C GLY A 300 13.44 -19.73 -3.87
N TYR A 301 13.68 -18.65 -4.60
CA TYR A 301 14.95 -18.39 -5.30
C TYR A 301 15.18 -16.88 -5.38
N VAL A 302 16.40 -16.51 -5.74
CA VAL A 302 16.79 -15.14 -6.08
C VAL A 302 17.39 -15.13 -7.48
N LEU A 303 17.59 -13.95 -8.06
CA LEU A 303 18.29 -13.83 -9.34
C LEU A 303 19.72 -13.31 -9.12
N ILE A 304 20.67 -13.95 -9.80
CA ILE A 304 22.07 -13.55 -9.86
C ILE A 304 22.52 -13.67 -11.31
N ARG A 305 22.96 -12.57 -11.93
CA ARG A 305 23.41 -12.53 -13.33
C ARG A 305 22.37 -13.10 -14.31
N GLY A 306 21.10 -12.76 -14.09
CA GLY A 306 19.99 -13.21 -14.95
C GLY A 306 19.63 -14.69 -14.80
N SER A 307 20.09 -15.35 -13.75
CA SER A 307 19.85 -16.78 -13.50
C SER A 307 19.24 -17.01 -12.12
N ARG A 308 18.37 -18.01 -12.01
CA ARG A 308 17.71 -18.39 -10.74
C ARG A 308 18.69 -19.15 -9.85
N ALA A 309 18.88 -18.64 -8.63
CA ALA A 309 19.67 -19.28 -7.57
C ALA A 309 18.71 -19.74 -6.46
N PRO A 310 18.41 -21.07 -6.34
CA PRO A 310 17.49 -21.62 -5.37
C PRO A 310 17.95 -21.39 -3.92
N ILE A 311 17.00 -21.12 -3.01
CA ILE A 311 17.26 -20.97 -1.57
C ILE A 311 17.46 -22.33 -0.94
N LEU A 312 18.60 -22.50 -0.26
CA LEU A 312 19.03 -23.74 0.38
C LEU A 312 18.71 -23.73 1.88
N GLY A 313 17.88 -24.68 2.30
CA GLY A 313 17.52 -24.82 3.71
C GLY A 313 16.67 -23.66 4.22
N ARG A 314 16.75 -23.39 5.53
CA ARG A 314 15.90 -22.38 6.19
C ARG A 314 16.48 -20.97 6.04
N ILE A 315 15.61 -20.00 5.72
CA ILE A 315 15.92 -18.58 5.83
C ILE A 315 16.09 -18.24 7.31
N CYS A 316 17.21 -17.58 7.64
CA CYS A 316 17.54 -17.13 9.00
C CYS A 316 17.01 -15.71 9.24
N MET A 317 17.26 -15.15 10.43
CA MET A 317 16.82 -13.78 10.76
C MET A 317 17.45 -12.73 9.85
N ASP A 318 18.74 -12.89 9.53
CA ASP A 318 19.54 -11.86 8.88
C ASP A 318 20.20 -12.32 7.58
N GLN A 319 20.16 -13.62 7.27
CA GLN A 319 20.85 -14.21 6.12
C GLN A 319 20.16 -15.48 5.63
N PHE A 320 20.41 -15.84 4.38
CA PHE A 320 20.11 -17.17 3.83
C PHE A 320 21.14 -17.58 2.77
N MET A 321 21.14 -18.84 2.41
CA MET A 321 22.05 -19.41 1.42
C MET A 321 21.32 -19.79 0.16
N VAL A 322 22.00 -19.67 -0.98
CA VAL A 322 21.49 -20.04 -2.30
C VAL A 322 22.50 -20.89 -3.05
N ASP A 323 22.01 -21.75 -3.95
CA ASP A 323 22.82 -22.54 -4.86
C ASP A 323 23.30 -21.66 -6.02
N VAL A 324 24.61 -21.56 -6.20
CA VAL A 324 25.25 -20.89 -7.34
C VAL A 324 26.16 -21.83 -8.12
N THR A 325 25.97 -23.16 -8.00
CA THR A 325 26.76 -24.18 -8.68
C THR A 325 26.71 -23.98 -10.20
N ASP A 326 25.53 -23.69 -10.74
CA ASP A 326 25.32 -23.49 -12.17
C ASP A 326 25.48 -22.01 -12.62
N ILE A 327 26.02 -21.16 -11.73
CA ILE A 327 26.37 -19.75 -12.00
C ILE A 327 27.87 -19.54 -11.66
N PRO A 328 28.78 -20.12 -12.43
CA PRO A 328 30.22 -20.16 -12.08
C PRO A 328 30.84 -18.75 -12.02
N GLU A 329 30.32 -17.77 -12.74
CA GLU A 329 30.78 -16.39 -12.72
C GLU A 329 30.30 -15.59 -11.50
N ALA A 330 29.36 -16.12 -10.69
CA ALA A 330 28.91 -15.43 -9.49
C ALA A 330 30.10 -15.22 -8.53
N GLY A 331 30.30 -14.00 -8.07
CA GLY A 331 31.40 -13.57 -7.21
C GLY A 331 30.93 -12.99 -5.88
N MET A 332 31.89 -12.69 -4.99
CA MET A 332 31.60 -11.85 -3.83
C MET A 332 31.26 -10.43 -4.30
N ASP A 333 30.41 -9.73 -3.57
CA ASP A 333 29.86 -8.43 -3.94
C ASP A 333 28.98 -8.44 -5.22
N GLU A 334 28.66 -9.61 -5.79
CA GLU A 334 27.74 -9.71 -6.93
C GLU A 334 26.33 -9.26 -6.53
N ALA A 335 25.69 -8.51 -7.41
CA ALA A 335 24.32 -8.04 -7.21
C ALA A 335 23.31 -9.22 -7.17
N VAL A 336 22.34 -9.14 -6.29
CA VAL A 336 21.29 -10.14 -6.10
C VAL A 336 19.94 -9.45 -6.18
N THR A 337 19.07 -9.92 -7.08
CA THR A 337 17.69 -9.44 -7.18
C THR A 337 16.76 -10.37 -6.40
N LEU A 338 16.12 -9.81 -5.39
CA LEU A 338 15.13 -10.48 -4.54
C LEU A 338 13.70 -10.24 -5.04
N ILE A 339 13.44 -9.05 -5.56
CA ILE A 339 12.20 -8.62 -6.21
C ILE A 339 12.60 -7.69 -7.36
N GLY A 340 12.09 -7.95 -8.57
CA GLY A 340 12.38 -7.15 -9.75
C GLY A 340 13.03 -7.95 -10.87
N LYS A 341 13.61 -7.25 -11.84
CA LYS A 341 14.20 -7.82 -13.05
C LYS A 341 15.72 -7.96 -12.94
N ASP A 342 16.23 -9.05 -13.50
CA ASP A 342 17.65 -9.27 -13.74
C ASP A 342 17.82 -9.98 -15.08
N GLY A 343 18.27 -9.26 -16.10
CA GLY A 343 18.33 -9.75 -17.48
C GLY A 343 16.95 -10.20 -18.01
N PRO A 344 16.82 -11.46 -18.44
CA PRO A 344 15.56 -12.01 -18.95
C PRO A 344 14.59 -12.47 -17.87
N GLU A 345 15.06 -12.63 -16.63
CA GLU A 345 14.30 -13.16 -15.49
C GLU A 345 13.69 -12.03 -14.66
N GLU A 346 12.57 -12.35 -14.01
CA GLU A 346 11.88 -11.43 -13.10
C GLU A 346 11.32 -12.21 -11.90
N ILE A 347 11.38 -11.60 -10.72
CA ILE A 347 10.67 -12.04 -9.51
C ILE A 347 9.68 -10.96 -9.13
N THR A 348 8.38 -11.26 -9.21
CA THR A 348 7.32 -10.33 -8.81
C THR A 348 6.90 -10.54 -7.36
N LEU A 349 6.31 -9.51 -6.73
CA LEU A 349 5.70 -9.63 -5.40
C LEU A 349 4.56 -10.65 -5.39
N GLU A 350 3.78 -10.73 -6.48
CA GLU A 350 2.69 -11.69 -6.63
C GLU A 350 3.24 -13.13 -6.68
N GLU A 351 4.35 -13.35 -7.37
CA GLU A 351 4.99 -14.67 -7.40
C GLU A 351 5.50 -15.08 -6.03
N LEU A 352 6.21 -14.19 -5.33
CA LEU A 352 6.65 -14.45 -3.96
C LEU A 352 5.48 -14.69 -3.01
N GLY A 353 4.38 -13.95 -3.20
CA GLY A 353 3.13 -14.17 -2.48
C GLY A 353 2.62 -15.58 -2.64
N ARG A 354 2.47 -16.06 -3.89
CA ARG A 354 2.01 -17.43 -4.19
C ARG A 354 2.96 -18.48 -3.61
N LEU A 355 4.27 -18.33 -3.80
CA LEU A 355 5.27 -19.27 -3.27
C LEU A 355 5.27 -19.32 -1.74
N SER A 356 5.11 -18.18 -1.08
CA SER A 356 5.16 -18.09 0.38
C SER A 356 3.83 -18.37 1.07
N GLY A 357 2.72 -18.49 0.32
CA GLY A 357 1.36 -18.61 0.87
C GLY A 357 0.88 -17.31 1.53
N ARG A 358 1.42 -16.15 1.15
CA ARG A 358 1.10 -14.82 1.69
C ARG A 358 0.54 -13.90 0.63
N LEU A 359 -0.28 -12.93 1.04
CA LEU A 359 -0.74 -11.90 0.14
C LEU A 359 0.41 -10.95 -0.23
N HIS A 360 0.56 -10.61 -1.50
CA HIS A 360 1.62 -9.69 -1.96
C HIS A 360 1.55 -8.29 -1.34
N TYR A 361 0.34 -7.81 -0.95
CA TYR A 361 0.18 -6.59 -0.14
C TYR A 361 0.91 -6.68 1.20
N GLU A 362 0.76 -7.84 1.87
CA GLU A 362 1.41 -8.11 3.15
C GLU A 362 2.93 -8.10 2.98
N LEU A 363 3.46 -8.74 1.93
CA LEU A 363 4.88 -8.76 1.65
C LEU A 363 5.47 -7.36 1.45
N ALA A 364 4.78 -6.51 0.69
CA ALA A 364 5.22 -5.13 0.48
C ALA A 364 5.23 -4.32 1.80
N CYS A 365 4.17 -4.47 2.61
CA CYS A 365 4.04 -3.77 3.89
C CYS A 365 5.04 -4.26 4.95
N ASP A 366 5.46 -5.52 4.88
CA ASP A 366 6.36 -6.13 5.87
C ASP A 366 7.84 -5.81 5.65
N LEU A 367 8.21 -5.16 4.53
CA LEU A 367 9.57 -4.69 4.32
C LEU A 367 9.96 -3.72 5.44
N GLY A 368 10.83 -4.20 6.35
CA GLY A 368 11.16 -3.54 7.60
C GLY A 368 11.96 -2.24 7.45
N LYS A 369 12.08 -1.50 8.56
CA LYS A 369 12.86 -0.25 8.66
C LYS A 369 14.37 -0.45 8.47
N ARG A 370 14.86 -1.69 8.53
CA ARG A 370 16.27 -2.04 8.25
C ARG A 370 16.64 -1.96 6.77
N ILE A 371 15.65 -1.80 5.89
CA ILE A 371 15.82 -1.69 4.45
C ILE A 371 15.70 -0.21 4.04
N PRO A 372 16.77 0.46 3.63
CA PRO A 372 16.69 1.81 3.07
C PRO A 372 15.83 1.80 1.80
N ARG A 373 15.07 2.89 1.57
CA ARG A 373 14.34 3.14 0.31
C ARG A 373 15.13 4.14 -0.51
N VAL A 374 15.45 3.77 -1.75
CA VAL A 374 16.18 4.59 -2.73
C VAL A 374 15.19 4.99 -3.82
N TYR A 375 14.87 6.27 -3.90
CA TYR A 375 13.88 6.78 -4.85
C TYR A 375 14.55 7.19 -6.15
N MET A 376 14.00 6.68 -7.27
CA MET A 376 14.49 6.93 -8.62
C MET A 376 13.45 7.72 -9.42
N TYR A 377 13.90 8.80 -10.05
CA TYR A 377 13.10 9.56 -11.00
C TYR A 377 13.95 9.98 -12.19
N ASN A 378 13.47 9.74 -13.43
CA ASN A 378 14.17 10.01 -14.67
C ASN A 378 15.61 9.44 -14.73
N GLY A 379 15.78 8.21 -14.19
CA GLY A 379 17.06 7.50 -14.18
C GLY A 379 18.06 7.98 -13.12
N ALA A 380 17.71 8.96 -12.30
CA ALA A 380 18.55 9.47 -11.21
C ALA A 380 18.00 9.14 -9.83
N VAL A 381 18.87 8.97 -8.84
CA VAL A 381 18.48 8.91 -7.42
C VAL A 381 18.09 10.34 -7.00
N THR A 382 16.86 10.49 -6.54
CA THR A 382 16.33 11.79 -6.07
C THR A 382 16.38 11.90 -4.55
N GLU A 383 16.20 10.79 -3.85
CA GLU A 383 16.14 10.75 -2.40
C GLU A 383 16.50 9.36 -1.87
N VAL A 384 16.94 9.31 -0.61
CA VAL A 384 17.11 8.07 0.15
C VAL A 384 16.47 8.24 1.53
N LYS A 385 15.50 7.39 1.85
CA LYS A 385 14.93 7.28 3.20
C LYS A 385 15.63 6.15 3.94
N ASN A 386 16.47 6.49 4.92
CA ASN A 386 17.01 5.52 5.86
C ASN A 386 16.36 5.78 7.23
N TYR A 387 15.63 4.80 7.75
CA TYR A 387 14.87 4.94 8.99
C TYR A 387 15.72 5.04 10.26
N PHE A 388 17.03 4.82 10.14
CA PHE A 388 18.00 4.94 11.24
C PHE A 388 18.85 6.22 11.18
N ASP A 389 18.72 7.01 10.11
CA ASP A 389 19.33 8.33 10.07
C ASP A 389 18.60 9.26 11.06
N ARG A 390 19.37 9.95 11.89
CA ARG A 390 18.89 10.89 12.93
C ARG A 390 18.94 12.32 12.44
#